data_be3b09e5ddd9c3ef4864adc880f7d1ae
#
_entry.id   be3b09e5ddd9c3ef4864adc880f7d1ae
#
_cell.length_a   1.000
_cell.length_b   1.000
_cell.length_c   1.000
_cell.angle_alpha   90.00
_cell.angle_beta   90.00
_cell.angle_gamma   90.00
#
_symmetry.space_group_name_H-M   'P 1'
#
loop_
_entity.id
_entity.type
_entity.pdbx_description
1 polymer ?
#
loop_
_entity_poly.entity_id
_entity_poly.type
_entity_poly.pdbx_seq_one_letter_code
_entity_poly.pdbx_strand_id
1 'polypeptide(L)'
;MKRFTFVMILLLAAGFAFGQISLGPKIGFNTSKLTVDVDDISSDLKNSFNFGVFLRVGKKIYLQPEVNWMTRGGVFKTPDQSSLSPVNQEIDLKTIEIPVLVGWRLINLGIANIRVMAGPSGSFVVDKKIETNRADEPIKDGDIKDMIWGLNLGAGVDVLMFTLDVRYQIGLNEVIEKVNEMNFNSKNNIFSVSLGWKII
;
A
#
# COMPACT_ATOMS: atom_id res chain seq x y z
N MET A 1 28.07 1.28 1.61
CA MET A 1 27.03 0.67 0.76
C MET A 1 27.33 -0.80 0.45
N LYS A 2 28.49 -1.19 -0.10
CA LYS A 2 28.83 -2.59 -0.46
C LYS A 2 28.71 -3.59 0.71
N ARG A 3 29.08 -3.19 1.93
CA ARG A 3 28.99 -4.04 3.13
C ARG A 3 27.54 -4.33 3.56
N PHE A 4 26.64 -3.37 3.42
CA PHE A 4 25.23 -3.53 3.73
C PHE A 4 24.54 -4.45 2.72
N THR A 5 24.86 -4.30 1.44
CA THR A 5 24.36 -5.19 0.37
C THR A 5 24.82 -6.62 0.59
N PHE A 6 26.08 -6.83 1.00
CA PHE A 6 26.63 -8.15 1.28
C PHE A 6 25.95 -8.84 2.48
N VAL A 7 25.71 -8.09 3.57
CA VAL A 7 24.96 -8.59 4.74
C VAL A 7 23.52 -8.96 4.38
N MET A 8 22.87 -8.16 3.55
CA MET A 8 21.50 -8.43 3.08
C MET A 8 21.43 -9.68 2.18
N ILE A 9 22.42 -9.86 1.30
CA ILE A 9 22.55 -11.09 0.49
C ILE A 9 22.83 -12.31 1.37
N LEU A 10 23.67 -12.19 2.39
CA LEU A 10 23.99 -13.27 3.32
C LEU A 10 22.78 -13.69 4.18
N LEU A 11 21.98 -12.72 4.64
CA LEU A 11 20.72 -12.96 5.35
C LEU A 11 19.68 -13.64 4.46
N LEU A 12 19.57 -13.24 3.19
CA LEU A 12 18.74 -13.92 2.21
C LEU A 12 19.24 -15.36 1.97
N ALA A 13 20.53 -15.55 1.74
CA ALA A 13 21.13 -16.86 1.52
C ALA A 13 20.95 -17.82 2.72
N ALA A 14 21.09 -17.32 3.96
CA ALA A 14 20.83 -18.10 5.17
C ALA A 14 19.34 -18.52 5.28
N GLY A 15 18.41 -17.65 4.83
CA GLY A 15 16.99 -17.98 4.74
C GLY A 15 16.69 -19.14 3.77
N PHE A 16 17.41 -19.22 2.65
CA PHE A 16 17.27 -20.30 1.67
C PHE A 16 17.76 -21.66 2.21
N ALA A 17 18.77 -21.67 3.08
CA ALA A 17 19.35 -22.92 3.61
C ALA A 17 18.44 -23.64 4.63
N PHE A 18 17.57 -22.89 5.35
CA PHE A 18 16.78 -23.44 6.46
C PHE A 18 15.28 -23.07 6.39
N GLY A 19 14.84 -22.31 5.39
CA GLY A 19 13.50 -21.76 5.28
C GLY A 19 12.58 -22.56 4.36
N GLN A 20 11.32 -22.65 4.71
CA GLN A 20 10.28 -22.96 3.76
C GLN A 20 10.11 -21.75 2.83
N ILE A 21 10.25 -21.96 1.53
CA ILE A 21 10.03 -20.91 0.53
C ILE A 21 8.61 -21.07 0.01
N SER A 22 7.91 -19.95 -0.17
CA SER A 22 6.64 -19.87 -0.87
C SER A 22 6.67 -18.69 -1.81
N LEU A 23 6.32 -18.90 -3.05
CA LEU A 23 6.24 -17.88 -4.09
C LEU A 23 4.88 -17.98 -4.77
N GLY A 24 4.27 -16.85 -5.10
CA GLY A 24 3.03 -16.89 -5.85
C GLY A 24 2.48 -15.53 -6.23
N PRO A 25 1.52 -15.52 -7.17
CA PRO A 25 0.74 -14.35 -7.49
C PRO A 25 -0.29 -14.06 -6.40
N LYS A 26 -0.73 -12.81 -6.35
CA LYS A 26 -1.82 -12.36 -5.49
C LYS A 26 -2.67 -11.32 -6.22
N ILE A 27 -3.94 -11.30 -5.89
CA ILE A 27 -4.90 -10.27 -6.29
C ILE A 27 -5.58 -9.76 -5.04
N GLY A 28 -6.02 -8.51 -5.05
CA GLY A 28 -6.68 -7.95 -3.89
C GLY A 28 -7.56 -6.76 -4.24
N PHE A 29 -8.32 -6.39 -3.23
CA PHE A 29 -9.18 -5.22 -3.22
C PHE A 29 -8.67 -4.25 -2.16
N ASN A 30 -8.56 -2.97 -2.52
CA ASN A 30 -8.11 -1.91 -1.66
C ASN A 30 -9.20 -0.87 -1.50
N THR A 31 -9.29 -0.33 -0.29
CA THR A 31 -10.03 0.88 -0.01
C THR A 31 -9.04 1.90 0.53
N SER A 32 -8.84 2.99 -0.19
CA SER A 32 -7.93 4.07 0.20
C SER A 32 -8.70 5.30 0.64
N LYS A 33 -8.14 6.02 1.63
CA LYS A 33 -8.62 7.31 2.08
C LYS A 33 -7.45 8.28 2.14
N LEU A 34 -7.55 9.40 1.43
CA LEU A 34 -6.68 10.54 1.60
C LEU A 34 -7.27 11.41 2.71
N THR A 35 -6.58 11.49 3.84
CA THR A 35 -6.99 12.37 4.94
C THR A 35 -6.30 13.71 4.75
N VAL A 36 -7.06 14.80 4.78
CA VAL A 36 -6.56 16.18 4.69
C VAL A 36 -6.97 16.91 5.95
N ASP A 37 -6.01 17.58 6.59
CA ASP A 37 -6.25 18.37 7.81
C ASP A 37 -6.71 19.80 7.46
N VAL A 38 -7.84 19.91 6.73
CA VAL A 38 -8.49 21.18 6.42
C VAL A 38 -9.97 21.04 6.77
N ASP A 39 -10.46 21.90 7.67
CA ASP A 39 -11.81 21.80 8.24
C ASP A 39 -12.96 21.83 7.20
N ASP A 40 -12.70 22.35 6.01
CA ASP A 40 -13.71 22.52 4.96
C ASP A 40 -13.59 21.49 3.80
N ILE A 41 -12.67 20.51 3.86
CA ILE A 41 -12.50 19.52 2.80
C ILE A 41 -12.83 18.13 3.32
N SER A 42 -13.86 17.48 2.76
CA SER A 42 -14.17 16.08 3.02
C SER A 42 -13.52 15.19 1.96
N SER A 43 -12.99 14.05 2.39
CA SER A 43 -12.47 13.04 1.46
C SER A 43 -13.27 11.75 1.55
N ASP A 44 -13.68 11.23 0.40
CA ASP A 44 -14.38 9.96 0.28
C ASP A 44 -13.41 8.81 0.03
N LEU A 45 -13.86 7.61 0.39
CA LEU A 45 -13.10 6.36 0.16
C LEU A 45 -13.06 6.04 -1.33
N LYS A 46 -11.88 5.69 -1.83
CA LYS A 46 -11.70 5.16 -3.17
C LYS A 46 -11.38 3.68 -3.15
N ASN A 47 -12.13 2.93 -3.92
CA ASN A 47 -11.97 1.49 -4.07
C ASN A 47 -11.15 1.17 -5.32
N SER A 48 -10.26 0.21 -5.21
CA SER A 48 -9.41 -0.23 -6.32
C SER A 48 -9.02 -1.68 -6.21
N PHE A 49 -8.59 -2.27 -7.32
CA PHE A 49 -7.97 -3.58 -7.34
C PHE A 49 -6.45 -3.47 -7.32
N ASN A 50 -5.81 -4.48 -6.74
CA ASN A 50 -4.37 -4.66 -6.84
C ASN A 50 -4.06 -6.07 -7.33
N PHE A 51 -2.90 -6.23 -7.96
CA PHE A 51 -2.32 -7.51 -8.29
C PHE A 51 -0.82 -7.45 -8.07
N GLY A 52 -0.22 -8.58 -7.74
CA GLY A 52 1.20 -8.62 -7.45
C GLY A 52 1.73 -10.02 -7.29
N VAL A 53 2.97 -10.08 -6.83
CA VAL A 53 3.65 -11.31 -6.47
C VAL A 53 4.26 -11.17 -5.09
N PHE A 54 4.31 -12.27 -4.36
CA PHE A 54 4.98 -12.36 -3.06
C PHE A 54 5.98 -13.49 -3.05
N LEU A 55 7.08 -13.26 -2.35
CA LEU A 55 8.05 -14.27 -1.96
C LEU A 55 8.06 -14.35 -0.43
N ARG A 56 7.86 -15.54 0.14
CA ARG A 56 7.91 -15.76 1.59
C ARG A 56 9.01 -16.73 1.92
N VAL A 57 9.92 -16.37 2.81
CA VAL A 57 11.07 -17.16 3.22
C VAL A 57 11.08 -17.30 4.74
N GLY A 58 10.98 -18.50 5.24
CA GLY A 58 11.01 -18.82 6.69
C GLY A 58 9.88 -19.74 7.12
N LYS A 59 10.03 -20.33 8.32
CA LYS A 59 9.05 -21.27 8.92
C LYS A 59 8.10 -20.52 9.87
N LYS A 60 8.46 -20.42 11.14
CA LYS A 60 7.65 -19.78 12.20
C LYS A 60 7.70 -18.26 12.08
N ILE A 61 8.90 -17.71 11.94
CA ILE A 61 9.12 -16.31 11.56
C ILE A 61 9.54 -16.32 10.09
N TYR A 62 9.04 -15.40 9.31
CA TYR A 62 9.32 -15.31 7.89
C TYR A 62 9.49 -13.85 7.43
N LEU A 63 10.23 -13.69 6.35
CA LEU A 63 10.33 -12.44 5.59
C LEU A 63 9.48 -12.59 4.33
N GLN A 64 8.71 -11.55 4.00
CA GLN A 64 7.84 -11.55 2.82
C GLN A 64 7.99 -10.23 2.05
N PRO A 65 8.98 -10.12 1.14
CA PRO A 65 8.98 -9.08 0.13
C PRO A 65 7.88 -9.35 -0.91
N GLU A 66 7.29 -8.26 -1.42
CA GLU A 66 6.27 -8.31 -2.47
C GLU A 66 6.50 -7.20 -3.48
N VAL A 67 5.92 -7.37 -4.65
CA VAL A 67 5.76 -6.32 -5.65
C VAL A 67 4.30 -6.29 -6.05
N ASN A 68 3.62 -5.17 -5.79
CA ASN A 68 2.21 -4.99 -6.03
C ASN A 68 1.98 -3.82 -6.99
N TRP A 69 1.19 -4.03 -8.01
CA TRP A 69 0.62 -2.98 -8.84
C TRP A 69 -0.74 -2.62 -8.28
N MET A 70 -0.96 -1.33 -7.94
CA MET A 70 -2.20 -0.87 -7.35
C MET A 70 -2.53 0.55 -7.77
N THR A 71 -3.82 0.87 -7.75
CA THR A 71 -4.30 2.26 -7.81
C THR A 71 -4.62 2.72 -6.40
N ARG A 72 -4.18 3.92 -6.06
CA ARG A 72 -4.54 4.62 -4.83
C ARG A 72 -5.03 6.02 -5.16
N GLY A 73 -5.80 6.61 -4.28
CA GLY A 73 -6.33 7.93 -4.51
C GLY A 73 -7.38 8.33 -3.48
N GLY A 74 -8.10 9.38 -3.79
CA GLY A 74 -9.19 9.91 -2.99
C GLY A 74 -10.03 10.88 -3.80
N VAL A 75 -11.23 11.11 -3.32
CA VAL A 75 -12.15 12.11 -3.88
C VAL A 75 -12.23 13.26 -2.89
N PHE A 76 -11.83 14.44 -3.31
CA PHE A 76 -11.94 15.66 -2.51
C PHE A 76 -13.24 16.39 -2.86
N LYS A 77 -13.97 16.78 -1.81
CA LYS A 77 -15.20 17.57 -1.92
C LYS A 77 -15.05 18.83 -1.09
N THR A 78 -15.20 19.99 -1.71
CA THR A 78 -15.25 21.27 -1.00
C THR A 78 -16.69 21.58 -0.64
N PRO A 79 -17.05 21.85 0.64
CA PRO A 79 -18.40 22.22 1.03
C PRO A 79 -18.87 23.53 0.36
N ASP A 80 -20.14 23.58 0.11
CA ASP A 80 -20.84 24.71 -0.52
C ASP A 80 -21.07 25.83 0.51
N GLN A 81 -20.06 26.66 0.80
CA GLN A 81 -20.24 27.88 1.59
C GLN A 81 -20.32 29.19 0.76
N SER A 82 -20.14 29.10 -0.53
CA SER A 82 -20.35 30.25 -1.45
C SER A 82 -20.96 29.75 -2.73
N SER A 83 -22.05 30.30 -3.15
CA SER A 83 -22.85 30.19 -4.43
C SER A 83 -22.18 29.57 -5.67
N LEU A 84 -21.11 28.85 -5.54
CA LEU A 84 -20.36 28.15 -6.56
C LEU A 84 -20.52 26.64 -6.31
N SER A 85 -20.91 25.89 -7.32
CA SER A 85 -21.09 24.43 -7.27
C SER A 85 -19.88 23.75 -6.62
N PRO A 86 -20.07 22.73 -5.76
CA PRO A 86 -18.97 22.05 -5.07
C PRO A 86 -17.93 21.57 -6.07
N VAL A 87 -16.65 21.81 -5.77
CA VAL A 87 -15.55 21.30 -6.59
C VAL A 87 -15.32 19.85 -6.20
N ASN A 88 -15.53 18.94 -7.11
CA ASN A 88 -15.18 17.54 -6.96
C ASN A 88 -13.88 17.29 -7.72
N GLN A 89 -12.81 16.90 -7.02
CA GLN A 89 -11.56 16.55 -7.63
C GLN A 89 -11.22 15.10 -7.25
N GLU A 90 -11.09 14.25 -8.25
CA GLU A 90 -10.73 12.85 -8.10
C GLU A 90 -9.26 12.66 -8.51
N ILE A 91 -8.47 12.09 -7.61
CA ILE A 91 -7.06 11.82 -7.85
C ILE A 91 -6.85 10.32 -7.92
N ASP A 92 -6.27 9.85 -9.03
CA ASP A 92 -5.87 8.49 -9.29
C ASP A 92 -4.39 8.38 -9.49
N LEU A 93 -3.72 7.65 -8.59
CA LEU A 93 -2.30 7.37 -8.65
C LEU A 93 -2.10 5.88 -8.92
N LYS A 94 -1.58 5.52 -10.08
CA LYS A 94 -1.10 4.16 -10.32
C LYS A 94 0.29 4.02 -9.71
N THR A 95 0.47 3.02 -8.86
CA THR A 95 1.69 2.85 -8.09
C THR A 95 2.21 1.42 -8.16
N ILE A 96 3.53 1.29 -8.15
CA ILE A 96 4.22 0.03 -7.84
C ILE A 96 4.63 0.10 -6.38
N GLU A 97 4.03 -0.74 -5.55
CA GLU A 97 4.35 -0.85 -4.13
C GLU A 97 5.26 -2.04 -3.88
N ILE A 98 6.30 -1.81 -3.07
CA ILE A 98 7.27 -2.82 -2.65
C ILE A 98 7.26 -2.90 -1.11
N PRO A 99 6.37 -3.69 -0.51
CA PRO A 99 6.41 -3.96 0.92
C PRO A 99 7.46 -5.02 1.25
N VAL A 100 8.10 -4.87 2.41
CA VAL A 100 8.98 -5.87 3.01
C VAL A 100 8.42 -6.19 4.39
N LEU A 101 7.73 -7.33 4.49
CA LEU A 101 7.00 -7.71 5.69
C LEU A 101 7.77 -8.76 6.49
N VAL A 102 7.82 -8.58 7.79
CA VAL A 102 8.19 -9.63 8.74
C VAL A 102 6.90 -10.20 9.29
N GLY A 103 6.75 -11.51 9.24
CA GLY A 103 5.57 -12.18 9.73
C GLY A 103 5.88 -13.31 10.70
N TRP A 104 4.88 -13.65 11.48
CA TRP A 104 4.92 -14.72 12.46
C TRP A 104 3.70 -15.62 12.28
N ARG A 105 3.94 -16.94 12.12
CA ARG A 105 2.89 -17.96 12.14
C ARG A 105 2.54 -18.28 13.60
N LEU A 106 1.36 -17.81 14.04
CA LEU A 106 0.89 -17.97 15.41
C LEU A 106 0.38 -19.39 15.66
N ILE A 107 -0.40 -19.91 14.74
CA ILE A 107 -1.07 -21.21 14.81
C ILE A 107 -0.78 -21.98 13.54
N ASN A 108 -0.38 -23.25 13.70
CA ASN A 108 -0.16 -24.18 12.60
C ASN A 108 -1.00 -25.43 12.85
N LEU A 109 -2.03 -25.62 12.04
CA LEU A 109 -2.96 -26.75 12.10
C LEU A 109 -2.67 -27.79 10.98
N GLY A 110 -1.47 -27.76 10.41
CA GLY A 110 -1.09 -28.62 9.29
C GLY A 110 -1.60 -28.10 7.95
N ILE A 111 -2.90 -28.20 7.70
CA ILE A 111 -3.52 -27.72 6.46
C ILE A 111 -3.81 -26.23 6.46
N ALA A 112 -3.86 -25.61 7.63
CA ALA A 112 -4.15 -24.18 7.80
C ALA A 112 -3.18 -23.52 8.78
N ASN A 113 -2.79 -22.27 8.49
CA ASN A 113 -1.95 -21.44 9.35
C ASN A 113 -2.57 -20.07 9.56
N ILE A 114 -2.55 -19.59 10.80
CA ILE A 114 -2.89 -18.19 11.12
C ILE A 114 -1.60 -17.44 11.38
N ARG A 115 -1.47 -16.27 10.79
CA ARG A 115 -0.26 -15.45 10.86
C ARG A 115 -0.57 -13.97 10.99
N VAL A 116 0.38 -13.25 11.57
CA VAL A 116 0.40 -11.79 11.61
C VAL A 116 1.65 -11.29 10.90
N MET A 117 1.60 -10.08 10.39
CA MET A 117 2.71 -9.48 9.66
C MET A 117 2.74 -7.98 9.84
N ALA A 118 3.95 -7.43 9.81
CA ALA A 118 4.17 -6.00 9.80
C ALA A 118 5.44 -5.65 9.01
N GLY A 119 5.50 -4.45 8.44
CA GLY A 119 6.71 -3.99 7.77
C GLY A 119 6.52 -2.73 6.95
N PRO A 120 7.62 -2.08 6.57
CA PRO A 120 7.60 -0.89 5.74
C PRO A 120 7.22 -1.23 4.28
N SER A 121 6.75 -0.22 3.57
CA SER A 121 6.58 -0.26 2.11
C SER A 121 7.00 1.07 1.49
N GLY A 122 7.61 0.97 0.31
CA GLY A 122 7.82 2.09 -0.60
C GLY A 122 6.91 1.94 -1.81
N SER A 123 6.26 3.00 -2.21
CA SER A 123 5.38 3.03 -3.39
C SER A 123 5.88 4.08 -4.35
N PHE A 124 6.13 3.67 -5.60
CA PHE A 124 6.54 4.53 -6.69
C PHE A 124 5.33 4.87 -7.53
N VAL A 125 5.06 6.15 -7.70
CA VAL A 125 3.98 6.64 -8.56
C VAL A 125 4.45 6.56 -10.00
N VAL A 126 3.75 5.78 -10.83
CA VAL A 126 4.09 5.55 -12.24
C VAL A 126 3.16 6.28 -13.20
N ASP A 127 1.95 6.64 -12.73
CA ASP A 127 0.97 7.39 -13.51
C ASP A 127 0.10 8.22 -12.56
N LYS A 128 -0.20 9.46 -12.95
CA LYS A 128 -1.00 10.41 -12.18
C LYS A 128 -2.17 10.84 -13.06
N LYS A 129 -3.39 10.64 -12.60
CA LYS A 129 -4.59 11.08 -13.27
C LYS A 129 -5.42 11.94 -12.32
N ILE A 130 -5.65 13.19 -12.69
CA ILE A 130 -6.45 14.14 -11.94
C ILE A 130 -7.68 14.44 -12.79
N GLU A 131 -8.87 14.12 -12.28
CA GLU A 131 -10.14 14.47 -12.90
C GLU A 131 -10.78 15.59 -12.06
N THR A 132 -11.05 16.73 -12.71
CA THR A 132 -11.70 17.87 -12.08
C THR A 132 -12.88 18.31 -12.92
N ASN A 133 -13.93 18.81 -12.26
CA ASN A 133 -15.10 19.39 -12.94
C ASN A 133 -14.95 20.89 -13.23
N ARG A 134 -13.77 21.49 -12.98
CA ARG A 134 -13.48 22.92 -13.22
C ARG A 134 -12.15 23.13 -13.93
N ALA A 135 -12.08 24.25 -14.68
CA ALA A 135 -10.89 24.65 -15.43
C ALA A 135 -9.70 25.10 -14.55
N ASP A 136 -9.98 25.59 -13.33
CA ASP A 136 -8.95 26.01 -12.36
C ASP A 136 -8.62 24.81 -11.47
N GLU A 137 -7.59 24.06 -11.84
CA GLU A 137 -7.09 22.90 -11.08
C GLU A 137 -6.36 23.37 -9.82
N PRO A 138 -6.88 23.11 -8.61
CA PRO A 138 -6.18 23.46 -7.37
C PRO A 138 -4.96 22.59 -7.11
N ILE A 139 -4.92 21.34 -7.62
CA ILE A 139 -3.81 20.39 -7.47
C ILE A 139 -3.27 20.05 -8.85
N LYS A 140 -1.95 20.19 -9.04
CA LYS A 140 -1.25 19.88 -10.28
C LYS A 140 -0.41 18.62 -10.13
N ASP A 141 -0.06 17.97 -11.23
CA ASP A 141 0.79 16.77 -11.26
C ASP A 141 2.13 16.96 -10.52
N GLY A 142 2.68 18.16 -10.58
CA GLY A 142 3.94 18.51 -9.92
C GLY A 142 3.86 18.58 -8.38
N ASP A 143 2.65 18.69 -7.83
CA ASP A 143 2.43 18.78 -6.38
C ASP A 143 2.37 17.39 -5.73
N ILE A 144 2.32 16.31 -6.52
CA ILE A 144 2.21 14.93 -6.05
C ILE A 144 3.59 14.28 -5.99
N LYS A 145 3.96 13.74 -4.83
CA LYS A 145 5.23 13.04 -4.62
C LYS A 145 5.33 11.77 -5.45
N ASP A 146 6.50 11.54 -6.03
CA ASP A 146 6.78 10.34 -6.82
C ASP A 146 7.00 9.10 -5.96
N MET A 147 7.30 9.28 -4.66
CA MET A 147 7.55 8.19 -3.73
C MET A 147 6.77 8.37 -2.43
N ILE A 148 6.00 7.35 -2.07
CA ILE A 148 5.15 7.32 -0.89
C ILE A 148 5.62 6.18 0.02
N TRP A 149 5.90 6.50 1.29
CA TRP A 149 6.27 5.53 2.30
C TRP A 149 5.07 5.13 3.14
N GLY A 150 5.02 3.87 3.54
CA GLY A 150 3.98 3.34 4.40
C GLY A 150 4.48 2.30 5.40
N LEU A 151 3.69 2.08 6.43
CA LEU A 151 3.85 0.98 7.37
C LEU A 151 2.64 0.06 7.25
N ASN A 152 2.88 -1.19 6.94
CA ASN A 152 1.86 -2.23 6.82
C ASN A 152 1.73 -3.00 8.13
N LEU A 153 0.49 -3.23 8.56
CA LEU A 153 0.10 -4.14 9.64
C LEU A 153 -0.98 -5.08 9.11
N GLY A 154 -0.89 -6.37 9.40
CA GLY A 154 -1.88 -7.29 8.87
C GLY A 154 -1.92 -8.64 9.55
N ALA A 155 -2.97 -9.36 9.19
CA ALA A 155 -3.16 -10.76 9.54
C ALA A 155 -3.51 -11.56 8.28
N GLY A 156 -3.22 -12.85 8.30
CA GLY A 156 -3.53 -13.73 7.19
C GLY A 156 -3.77 -15.15 7.61
N VAL A 157 -4.46 -15.86 6.73
CA VAL A 157 -4.73 -17.29 6.88
C VAL A 157 -4.22 -17.99 5.63
N ASP A 158 -3.40 -19.00 5.81
CA ASP A 158 -3.02 -19.93 4.75
C ASP A 158 -3.87 -21.19 4.86
N VAL A 159 -4.47 -21.62 3.76
CA VAL A 159 -5.19 -22.90 3.65
C VAL A 159 -4.65 -23.61 2.42
N LEU A 160 -3.98 -24.75 2.63
CA LEU A 160 -3.31 -25.48 1.55
C LEU A 160 -2.38 -24.54 0.74
N MET A 161 -2.70 -24.35 -0.56
CA MET A 161 -1.97 -23.50 -1.48
C MET A 161 -2.45 -22.04 -1.50
N PHE A 162 -3.57 -21.75 -0.86
CA PHE A 162 -4.13 -20.40 -0.85
C PHE A 162 -3.71 -19.62 0.39
N THR A 163 -3.63 -18.30 0.24
CA THR A 163 -3.34 -17.36 1.32
C THR A 163 -4.29 -16.18 1.22
N LEU A 164 -5.00 -15.91 2.31
CA LEU A 164 -5.87 -14.74 2.45
C LEU A 164 -5.23 -13.77 3.43
N ASP A 165 -5.04 -12.52 3.01
CA ASP A 165 -4.45 -11.45 3.81
C ASP A 165 -5.41 -10.29 3.97
N VAL A 166 -5.51 -9.80 5.19
CA VAL A 166 -6.14 -8.52 5.54
C VAL A 166 -5.06 -7.61 6.08
N ARG A 167 -4.91 -6.41 5.48
CA ARG A 167 -3.86 -5.46 5.84
C ARG A 167 -4.40 -4.04 5.98
N TYR A 168 -3.76 -3.30 6.86
CA TYR A 168 -3.92 -1.87 6.99
C TYR A 168 -2.56 -1.21 6.79
N GLN A 169 -2.47 -0.30 5.83
CA GLN A 169 -1.29 0.51 5.55
C GLN A 169 -1.51 1.92 6.08
N ILE A 170 -0.57 2.39 6.88
CA ILE A 170 -0.51 3.75 7.40
C ILE A 170 0.48 4.53 6.54
N GLY A 171 0.04 5.63 5.93
CA GLY A 171 0.91 6.55 5.21
C GLY A 171 1.84 7.28 6.17
N LEU A 172 3.15 7.24 5.90
CA LEU A 172 4.17 7.86 6.74
C LEU A 172 4.58 9.26 6.25
N ASN A 173 4.45 9.54 4.97
CA ASN A 173 4.72 10.84 4.38
C ASN A 173 3.48 11.40 3.67
N GLU A 174 3.51 12.68 3.44
CA GLU A 174 2.49 13.37 2.68
C GLU A 174 2.54 12.96 1.21
N VAL A 175 1.37 12.84 0.58
CA VAL A 175 1.21 12.50 -0.83
C VAL A 175 1.28 13.76 -1.69
N ILE A 176 0.74 14.88 -1.19
CA ILE A 176 0.73 16.18 -1.83
C ILE A 176 1.72 17.09 -1.10
N GLU A 177 2.62 17.72 -1.83
CA GLU A 177 3.72 18.49 -1.23
C GLU A 177 3.32 19.92 -0.86
N LYS A 178 2.61 20.63 -1.74
CA LYS A 178 2.10 22.01 -1.50
C LYS A 178 0.96 22.34 -2.46
N VAL A 179 -0.04 23.05 -1.98
CA VAL A 179 -1.05 23.69 -2.82
C VAL A 179 -1.18 25.15 -2.35
N ASN A 180 -0.88 26.13 -3.21
CA ASN A 180 -1.00 27.57 -2.97
C ASN A 180 -0.35 28.04 -1.64
N GLU A 181 0.93 27.68 -1.41
CA GLU A 181 1.72 28.04 -0.21
C GLU A 181 1.20 27.51 1.14
N MET A 182 0.11 26.74 1.14
CA MET A 182 -0.36 26.04 2.34
C MET A 182 0.21 24.64 2.41
N ASN A 183 0.73 24.25 3.58
CA ASN A 183 1.16 22.87 3.84
C ASN A 183 -0.08 22.00 4.08
N PHE A 184 -0.36 21.11 3.14
CA PHE A 184 -1.42 20.12 3.30
C PHE A 184 -0.86 18.83 3.89
N ASN A 185 -1.28 18.48 5.10
CA ASN A 185 -0.97 17.19 5.71
C ASN A 185 -1.85 16.10 5.09
N SER A 186 -1.50 15.64 3.90
CA SER A 186 -2.27 14.61 3.19
C SER A 186 -1.67 13.22 3.38
N LYS A 187 -2.20 12.44 4.32
CA LYS A 187 -1.79 11.05 4.53
C LYS A 187 -2.75 10.10 3.84
N ASN A 188 -2.20 9.09 3.17
CA ASN A 188 -2.99 8.06 2.51
C ASN A 188 -2.95 6.77 3.31
N ASN A 189 -4.08 6.40 3.91
CA ASN A 189 -4.27 5.13 4.58
C ASN A 189 -5.02 4.17 3.68
N ILE A 190 -4.62 2.90 3.66
CA ILE A 190 -5.19 1.88 2.78
C ILE A 190 -5.56 0.65 3.60
N PHE A 191 -6.81 0.24 3.48
CA PHE A 191 -7.26 -1.08 3.90
C PHE A 191 -7.28 -2.01 2.70
N SER A 192 -6.73 -3.21 2.82
CA SER A 192 -6.66 -4.17 1.73
C SER A 192 -7.01 -5.59 2.16
N VAL A 193 -7.71 -6.29 1.27
CA VAL A 193 -7.97 -7.72 1.37
C VAL A 193 -7.41 -8.37 0.11
N SER A 194 -6.57 -9.38 0.25
CA SER A 194 -5.94 -10.03 -0.90
C SER A 194 -5.91 -11.54 -0.77
N LEU A 195 -6.09 -12.20 -1.92
CA LEU A 195 -6.00 -13.64 -2.10
C LEU A 195 -4.74 -13.94 -2.90
N GLY A 196 -3.89 -14.81 -2.39
CA GLY A 196 -2.68 -15.28 -3.06
C GLY A 196 -2.72 -16.80 -3.28
N TRP A 197 -1.94 -17.24 -4.25
CA TRP A 197 -1.75 -18.64 -4.56
C TRP A 197 -0.27 -19.00 -4.43
N LYS A 198 0.07 -19.89 -3.49
CA LYS A 198 1.42 -20.42 -3.30
C LYS A 198 1.66 -21.49 -4.38
N ILE A 199 2.59 -21.20 -5.30
CA ILE A 199 3.00 -22.13 -6.36
C ILE A 199 4.08 -23.07 -5.83
N ILE A 200 4.94 -22.57 -4.92
CA ILE A 200 6.03 -23.29 -4.25
C ILE A 200 5.84 -23.14 -2.75
#